data_3a3147b182a541acf9d52de113e07c1f
#
_entry.id   3a3147b182a541acf9d52de113e07c1f
#
_cell.length_a   1.000
_cell.length_b   1.000
_cell.length_c   1.000
_cell.angle_alpha   90.00
_cell.angle_beta   90.00
_cell.angle_gamma   90.00
#
_symmetry.space_group_name_H-M   'P 1'
#
loop_
_entity.id
_entity.type
_entity.pdbx_description
1 polymer ?
#
loop_
_entity_poly.entity_id
_entity_poly.type
_entity_poly.pdbx_seq_one_letter_code
_entity_poly.pdbx_strand_id
1 'polypeptide(L)'
;MTEANTPTPPTPTPPVTNSAAAARLISSAPTSWKIRRLLWSMVQSTLYRYSFHTWSNWRSTLLRLFGAKIGKQCSIRRTSRVYYPWLLEMGDLAIVGDRAEIYNLGPVTIGDRAMVSQEAYLCAGTHDYTQLAMPLITRPIIIGSDAWICARAFVGPGVTIGNGAVVGACAVVTKDVAPWKIVAGNPAQVVKDRKMPPLPPPPLS
;
A
#
# COMPACT_ATOMS: atom_id res chain seq x y z
N MET A 1 -26.21 27.38 44.76
CA MET A 1 -26.33 27.98 43.43
C MET A 1 -24.99 27.87 42.78
N THR A 2 -24.79 26.86 41.92
CA THR A 2 -23.53 26.56 41.20
C THR A 2 -23.68 27.16 39.81
N GLU A 3 -22.89 28.21 39.51
CA GLU A 3 -22.83 28.80 38.16
C GLU A 3 -22.33 27.77 37.15
N ALA A 4 -23.13 27.55 36.12
CA ALA A 4 -22.77 26.68 34.99
C ALA A 4 -21.71 27.41 34.15
N ASN A 5 -20.53 26.80 34.06
CA ASN A 5 -19.42 27.23 33.22
C ASN A 5 -19.78 26.99 31.73
N THR A 6 -20.29 28.01 31.06
CA THR A 6 -20.62 27.98 29.63
C THR A 6 -19.29 28.03 28.83
N PRO A 7 -18.96 27.07 27.98
CA PRO A 7 -17.73 27.12 27.18
C PRO A 7 -17.79 28.27 26.17
N THR A 8 -16.74 29.10 26.19
CA THR A 8 -16.56 30.20 25.23
C THR A 8 -16.51 29.65 23.80
N PRO A 9 -17.25 30.22 22.83
CA PRO A 9 -17.19 29.76 21.44
C PRO A 9 -15.79 29.97 20.86
N PRO A 10 -15.30 29.03 20.01
CA PRO A 10 -13.97 29.13 19.42
C PRO A 10 -13.87 30.41 18.57
N THR A 11 -12.76 31.11 18.70
CA THR A 11 -12.41 32.28 17.90
C THR A 11 -12.45 31.96 16.42
N PRO A 12 -13.07 32.74 15.55
CA PRO A 12 -13.12 32.47 14.11
C PRO A 12 -11.72 32.46 13.53
N THR A 13 -11.38 31.34 12.91
CA THR A 13 -10.09 31.13 12.21
C THR A 13 -10.01 32.09 11.02
N PRO A 14 -8.92 32.84 10.83
CA PRO A 14 -8.76 33.70 9.67
C PRO A 14 -8.83 32.92 8.35
N PRO A 15 -9.33 33.54 7.27
CA PRO A 15 -9.47 32.87 5.98
C PRO A 15 -8.11 32.42 5.46
N VAL A 16 -8.03 31.13 5.05
CA VAL A 16 -6.81 30.51 4.50
C VAL A 16 -6.50 31.10 3.13
N THR A 17 -5.63 32.10 3.08
CA THR A 17 -5.20 32.76 1.84
C THR A 17 -3.90 32.20 1.28
N ASN A 18 -3.68 30.87 1.23
CA ASN A 18 -2.44 30.33 0.66
C ASN A 18 -2.59 29.00 -0.07
N SER A 19 -3.51 28.91 -1.05
CA SER A 19 -3.56 27.78 -1.97
C SER A 19 -2.30 27.66 -2.85
N ALA A 20 -1.62 28.77 -3.12
CA ALA A 20 -0.39 28.81 -3.91
C ALA A 20 0.85 28.24 -3.17
N ALA A 21 0.92 28.38 -1.84
CA ALA A 21 2.02 27.80 -1.05
C ALA A 21 1.87 26.27 -0.92
N ALA A 22 0.64 25.77 -0.74
CA ALA A 22 0.36 24.33 -0.73
C ALA A 22 0.69 23.66 -2.08
N ALA A 23 0.39 24.32 -3.20
CA ALA A 23 0.73 23.83 -4.53
C ALA A 23 2.26 23.72 -4.78
N ARG A 24 3.06 24.56 -4.13
CA ARG A 24 4.53 24.53 -4.24
C ARG A 24 5.18 23.38 -3.49
N LEU A 25 4.60 22.91 -2.38
CA LEU A 25 5.14 21.78 -1.59
C LEU A 25 4.90 20.42 -2.24
N ILE A 26 3.86 20.28 -3.06
CA ILE A 26 3.60 19.06 -3.87
C ILE A 26 4.62 18.92 -5.02
N SER A 27 5.37 19.98 -5.32
CA SER A 27 6.23 20.12 -6.51
C SER A 27 7.67 19.64 -6.30
N SER A 28 8.08 19.08 -5.18
CA SER A 28 9.49 18.79 -4.87
C SER A 28 10.07 17.53 -5.52
N ALA A 29 9.25 16.72 -6.21
CA ALA A 29 9.77 15.56 -6.91
C ALA A 29 10.65 16.01 -8.11
N PRO A 30 11.85 15.41 -8.32
CA PRO A 30 12.72 15.71 -9.45
C PRO A 30 11.96 15.64 -10.78
N THR A 31 12.29 16.51 -11.73
CA THR A 31 11.64 16.53 -13.06
C THR A 31 11.73 15.17 -13.76
N SER A 32 12.85 14.45 -13.57
CA SER A 32 13.04 13.08 -14.07
C SER A 32 11.97 12.11 -13.55
N TRP A 33 11.54 12.26 -12.29
CA TRP A 33 10.47 11.42 -11.72
C TRP A 33 9.10 11.76 -12.32
N LYS A 34 8.84 13.03 -12.62
CA LYS A 34 7.59 13.46 -13.28
C LYS A 34 7.47 12.86 -14.67
N ILE A 35 8.54 12.91 -15.46
CA ILE A 35 8.59 12.32 -16.80
C ILE A 35 8.43 10.79 -16.73
N ARG A 36 9.20 10.13 -15.85
CA ARG A 36 9.12 8.68 -15.66
C ARG A 36 7.73 8.22 -15.23
N ARG A 37 7.09 8.97 -14.34
CA ARG A 37 5.71 8.72 -13.93
C ARG A 37 4.71 8.88 -15.07
N LEU A 38 4.87 9.91 -15.90
CA LEU A 38 4.02 10.12 -17.07
C LEU A 38 4.14 8.94 -18.05
N LEU A 39 5.37 8.55 -18.40
CA LEU A 39 5.63 7.40 -19.26
C LEU A 39 5.05 6.11 -18.66
N TRP A 40 5.25 5.87 -17.37
CA TRP A 40 4.67 4.73 -16.69
C TRP A 40 3.14 4.77 -16.73
N SER A 41 2.51 5.91 -16.47
CA SER A 41 1.06 6.06 -16.55
C SER A 41 0.50 5.69 -17.93
N MET A 42 1.18 6.09 -19.01
CA MET A 42 0.83 5.70 -20.38
C MET A 42 0.95 4.18 -20.59
N VAL A 43 2.05 3.57 -20.17
CA VAL A 43 2.28 2.14 -20.27
C VAL A 43 1.26 1.36 -19.41
N GLN A 44 0.99 1.84 -18.19
CA GLN A 44 0.03 1.19 -17.29
C GLN A 44 -1.39 1.23 -17.82
N SER A 45 -1.80 2.36 -18.43
CA SER A 45 -3.15 2.51 -18.98
C SER A 45 -3.35 1.76 -20.31
N THR A 46 -2.29 1.31 -20.95
CA THR A 46 -2.33 0.63 -22.26
C THR A 46 -1.77 -0.79 -22.17
N LEU A 47 -0.46 -0.97 -22.39
CA LEU A 47 0.22 -2.26 -22.50
C LEU A 47 0.05 -3.16 -21.28
N TYR A 48 0.00 -2.56 -20.08
CA TYR A 48 -0.22 -3.30 -18.84
C TYR A 48 -1.70 -3.67 -18.68
N ARG A 49 -2.61 -2.69 -18.78
CA ARG A 49 -4.04 -2.83 -18.54
C ARG A 49 -4.74 -3.77 -19.53
N TYR A 50 -4.37 -3.69 -20.81
CA TYR A 50 -4.99 -4.51 -21.88
C TYR A 50 -4.23 -5.79 -22.18
N SER A 51 -3.22 -6.15 -21.37
CA SER A 51 -2.55 -7.44 -21.49
C SER A 51 -3.49 -8.60 -21.17
N PHE A 52 -3.22 -9.77 -21.72
CA PHE A 52 -4.02 -10.96 -21.42
C PHE A 52 -3.97 -11.28 -19.93
N HIS A 53 -5.05 -11.81 -19.34
CA HIS A 53 -5.12 -12.00 -17.88
C HIS A 53 -4.04 -12.94 -17.36
N THR A 54 -3.62 -13.95 -18.14
CA THR A 54 -2.55 -14.92 -17.78
C THR A 54 -1.13 -14.35 -17.94
N TRP A 55 -0.93 -13.19 -18.56
CA TRP A 55 0.38 -12.64 -18.88
C TRP A 55 1.03 -11.91 -17.69
N SER A 56 1.10 -12.55 -16.52
CA SER A 56 1.76 -11.95 -15.35
C SER A 56 3.24 -11.66 -15.58
N ASN A 57 3.96 -12.53 -16.30
CA ASN A 57 5.36 -12.32 -16.65
C ASN A 57 5.57 -11.06 -17.49
N TRP A 58 4.67 -10.78 -18.44
CA TRP A 58 4.69 -9.54 -19.21
C TRP A 58 4.58 -8.30 -18.31
N ARG A 59 3.62 -8.30 -17.40
CA ARG A 59 3.43 -7.19 -16.45
C ARG A 59 4.61 -7.04 -15.50
N SER A 60 5.19 -8.14 -15.04
CA SER A 60 6.42 -8.12 -14.24
C SER A 60 7.59 -7.53 -15.03
N THR A 61 7.71 -7.85 -16.32
CA THR A 61 8.75 -7.28 -17.21
C THR A 61 8.55 -5.78 -17.37
N LEU A 62 7.32 -5.31 -17.63
CA LEU A 62 7.04 -3.88 -17.72
C LEU A 62 7.40 -3.15 -16.42
N LEU A 63 7.02 -3.70 -15.27
CA LEU A 63 7.37 -3.13 -13.96
C LEU A 63 8.89 -3.05 -13.76
N ARG A 64 9.65 -4.12 -14.12
CA ARG A 64 11.12 -4.14 -14.05
C ARG A 64 11.76 -3.10 -14.95
N LEU A 65 11.27 -2.92 -16.18
CA LEU A 65 11.75 -1.89 -17.12
C LEU A 65 11.60 -0.48 -16.52
N PHE A 66 10.56 -0.27 -15.71
CA PHE A 66 10.37 0.96 -14.96
C PHE A 66 11.02 0.95 -13.58
N GLY A 67 11.89 -0.04 -13.27
CA GLY A 67 12.78 -0.09 -12.12
C GLY A 67 12.20 -0.73 -10.87
N ALA A 68 11.09 -1.47 -10.96
CA ALA A 68 10.65 -2.34 -9.89
C ALA A 68 11.59 -3.54 -9.76
N LYS A 69 11.80 -3.98 -8.52
CA LYS A 69 12.45 -5.26 -8.25
C LYS A 69 11.36 -6.31 -8.05
N ILE A 70 11.17 -7.18 -9.02
CA ILE A 70 10.11 -8.21 -9.00
C ILE A 70 10.78 -9.58 -9.03
N GLY A 71 10.45 -10.42 -8.07
CA GLY A 71 10.92 -11.81 -7.97
C GLY A 71 10.38 -12.73 -9.08
N LYS A 72 10.63 -14.01 -8.95
CA LYS A 72 10.22 -15.02 -9.90
C LYS A 72 8.76 -15.45 -9.66
N GLN A 73 8.08 -15.88 -10.73
CA GLN A 73 6.74 -16.48 -10.67
C GLN A 73 5.68 -15.63 -9.94
N CYS A 74 5.84 -14.30 -9.93
CA CYS A 74 4.84 -13.40 -9.37
C CYS A 74 3.56 -13.42 -10.21
N SER A 75 2.42 -13.38 -9.53
CA SER A 75 1.11 -13.26 -10.17
C SER A 75 0.56 -11.84 -9.96
N ILE A 76 0.60 -11.01 -11.00
CA ILE A 76 0.15 -9.63 -10.93
C ILE A 76 -1.04 -9.45 -11.87
N ARG A 77 -2.17 -9.01 -11.36
CA ARG A 77 -3.39 -8.82 -12.15
C ARG A 77 -3.33 -7.54 -12.99
N ARG A 78 -3.87 -7.60 -14.21
CA ARG A 78 -3.86 -6.47 -15.16
C ARG A 78 -4.62 -5.23 -14.69
N THR A 79 -5.51 -5.41 -13.75
CA THR A 79 -6.34 -4.33 -13.18
C THR A 79 -5.72 -3.69 -11.93
N SER A 80 -4.62 -4.26 -11.41
CA SER A 80 -3.89 -3.65 -10.31
C SER A 80 -3.21 -2.35 -10.73
N ARG A 81 -2.96 -1.45 -9.79
CA ARG A 81 -2.28 -0.18 -10.03
C ARG A 81 -1.03 -0.06 -9.19
N VAL A 82 0.06 0.39 -9.82
CA VAL A 82 1.33 0.73 -9.16
C VAL A 82 1.68 2.16 -9.52
N TYR A 83 1.90 3.03 -8.54
CA TYR A 83 2.14 4.45 -8.83
C TYR A 83 3.58 4.74 -9.23
N TYR A 84 4.56 4.19 -8.51
CA TYR A 84 5.98 4.36 -8.78
C TYR A 84 6.70 3.00 -8.80
N PRO A 85 6.80 2.33 -9.95
CA PRO A 85 7.45 1.02 -10.04
C PRO A 85 8.84 0.98 -9.38
N TRP A 86 9.62 2.04 -9.50
CA TRP A 86 10.97 2.12 -8.92
C TRP A 86 11.04 2.18 -7.39
N LEU A 87 9.88 2.27 -6.73
CA LEU A 87 9.72 2.17 -5.27
C LEU A 87 9.00 0.87 -4.86
N LEU A 88 8.89 -0.10 -5.77
CA LEU A 88 8.24 -1.39 -5.50
C LEU A 88 9.28 -2.51 -5.52
N GLU A 89 9.30 -3.31 -4.46
CA GLU A 89 10.02 -4.57 -4.38
C GLU A 89 9.02 -5.70 -4.08
N MET A 90 9.11 -6.80 -4.83
CA MET A 90 8.30 -7.99 -4.63
C MET A 90 9.21 -9.22 -4.63
N GLY A 91 9.07 -10.06 -3.64
CA GLY A 91 9.73 -11.36 -3.55
C GLY A 91 9.15 -12.41 -4.52
N ASP A 92 9.66 -13.61 -4.44
CA ASP A 92 9.26 -14.72 -5.29
C ASP A 92 7.82 -15.17 -4.97
N LEU A 93 7.07 -15.59 -5.97
CA LEU A 93 5.71 -16.13 -5.84
C LEU A 93 4.69 -15.14 -5.22
N ALA A 94 5.03 -13.86 -5.11
CA ALA A 94 4.13 -12.86 -4.56
C ALA A 94 2.95 -12.59 -5.50
N ILE A 95 1.78 -12.27 -4.92
CA ILE A 95 0.53 -12.11 -5.65
C ILE A 95 -0.05 -10.71 -5.41
N VAL A 96 -0.45 -10.04 -6.51
CA VAL A 96 -1.22 -8.79 -6.46
C VAL A 96 -2.52 -9.00 -7.23
N GLY A 97 -3.62 -8.88 -6.51
CA GLY A 97 -4.98 -9.15 -6.96
C GLY A 97 -5.58 -8.07 -7.87
N ASP A 98 -6.77 -8.36 -8.37
CA ASP A 98 -7.52 -7.46 -9.23
C ASP A 98 -7.87 -6.16 -8.49
N ARG A 99 -7.66 -5.03 -9.17
CA ARG A 99 -7.91 -3.68 -8.64
C ARG A 99 -7.20 -3.37 -7.31
N ALA A 100 -6.21 -4.20 -6.90
CA ALA A 100 -5.36 -3.84 -5.78
C ALA A 100 -4.55 -2.58 -6.14
N GLU A 101 -4.44 -1.66 -5.19
CA GLU A 101 -3.83 -0.36 -5.40
C GLU A 101 -2.59 -0.22 -4.53
N ILE A 102 -1.43 -0.16 -5.17
CA ILE A 102 -0.15 0.07 -4.52
C ILE A 102 0.19 1.55 -4.69
N TYR A 103 -0.34 2.38 -3.76
CA TYR A 103 -0.10 3.82 -3.73
C TYR A 103 1.24 4.10 -3.07
N ASN A 104 2.29 3.68 -3.76
CA ASN A 104 3.66 3.68 -3.28
C ASN A 104 4.37 5.01 -3.55
N LEU A 105 3.90 6.09 -2.97
CA LEU A 105 4.62 7.37 -2.95
C LEU A 105 5.91 7.28 -2.11
N GLY A 106 5.99 6.34 -1.18
CA GLY A 106 7.17 5.83 -0.50
C GLY A 106 7.44 4.38 -0.88
N PRO A 107 8.57 3.80 -0.46
CA PRO A 107 8.93 2.41 -0.73
C PRO A 107 7.86 1.43 -0.26
N VAL A 108 7.56 0.41 -1.06
CA VAL A 108 6.70 -0.72 -0.69
C VAL A 108 7.43 -2.01 -1.00
N THR A 109 7.58 -2.85 0.02
CA THR A 109 8.17 -4.18 -0.08
C THR A 109 7.09 -5.23 0.18
N ILE A 110 6.98 -6.23 -0.70
CA ILE A 110 6.07 -7.36 -0.59
C ILE A 110 6.95 -8.62 -0.59
N GLY A 111 6.96 -9.37 0.51
CA GLY A 111 7.80 -10.55 0.69
C GLY A 111 7.40 -11.74 -0.18
N ASP A 112 8.19 -12.81 -0.09
CA ASP A 112 7.95 -14.04 -0.84
C ASP A 112 6.59 -14.66 -0.48
N ARG A 113 5.87 -15.17 -1.47
CA ARG A 113 4.55 -15.81 -1.31
C ARG A 113 3.51 -14.94 -0.60
N ALA A 114 3.80 -13.66 -0.39
CA ALA A 114 2.83 -12.75 0.17
C ALA A 114 1.70 -12.46 -0.83
N MET A 115 0.50 -12.29 -0.31
CA MET A 115 -0.69 -12.06 -1.14
C MET A 115 -1.35 -10.72 -0.78
N VAL A 116 -1.49 -9.85 -1.77
CA VAL A 116 -2.31 -8.66 -1.72
C VAL A 116 -3.56 -8.94 -2.56
N SER A 117 -4.69 -9.14 -1.89
CA SER A 117 -5.95 -9.53 -2.55
C SER A 117 -6.58 -8.37 -3.30
N GLN A 118 -7.68 -8.66 -3.98
CA GLN A 118 -8.43 -7.71 -4.79
C GLN A 118 -8.88 -6.48 -3.98
N GLU A 119 -8.76 -5.31 -4.61
CA GLU A 119 -9.17 -4.02 -4.06
C GLU A 119 -8.46 -3.63 -2.74
N ALA A 120 -7.45 -4.38 -2.31
CA ALA A 120 -6.63 -3.96 -1.17
C ALA A 120 -5.83 -2.71 -1.53
N TYR A 121 -5.65 -1.81 -0.56
CA TYR A 121 -4.99 -0.52 -0.75
C TYR A 121 -3.78 -0.39 0.17
N LEU A 122 -2.58 -0.34 -0.43
CA LEU A 122 -1.33 -0.09 0.28
C LEU A 122 -0.97 1.39 0.12
N CYS A 123 -1.16 2.19 1.16
CA CYS A 123 -1.02 3.64 1.13
C CYS A 123 0.29 4.09 1.81
N ALA A 124 1.36 4.28 1.04
CA ALA A 124 2.66 4.72 1.57
C ALA A 124 2.81 6.24 1.66
N GLY A 125 1.73 7.00 1.48
CA GLY A 125 1.72 8.47 1.55
C GLY A 125 0.59 9.00 2.40
N THR A 126 0.85 10.09 3.11
CA THR A 126 -0.13 10.85 3.88
C THR A 126 0.25 12.33 3.91
N HIS A 127 -0.50 13.15 4.62
CA HIS A 127 -0.18 14.56 4.81
C HIS A 127 0.03 14.87 6.29
N ASP A 128 0.90 15.82 6.59
CA ASP A 128 1.04 16.35 7.94
C ASP A 128 -0.12 17.32 8.22
N TYR A 129 -1.15 16.80 8.86
CA TYR A 129 -2.34 17.58 9.23
C TYR A 129 -2.10 18.56 10.39
N THR A 130 -0.93 18.54 11.03
CA THR A 130 -0.58 19.53 12.06
C THR A 130 -0.12 20.85 11.47
N GLN A 131 0.14 20.88 10.16
CA GLN A 131 0.54 22.07 9.40
C GLN A 131 -0.56 22.47 8.41
N LEU A 132 -0.93 23.74 8.36
CA LEU A 132 -1.94 24.24 7.41
C LEU A 132 -1.58 23.98 5.94
N ALA A 133 -0.29 23.93 5.61
CA ALA A 133 0.19 23.60 4.26
C ALA A 133 0.02 22.11 3.91
N MET A 134 -0.30 21.26 4.88
CA MET A 134 -0.49 19.80 4.74
C MET A 134 0.60 19.17 3.86
N PRO A 135 1.90 19.33 4.18
CA PRO A 135 2.96 18.77 3.35
C PRO A 135 2.83 17.24 3.24
N LEU A 136 3.15 16.72 2.07
CA LEU A 136 3.15 15.28 1.84
C LEU A 136 4.23 14.58 2.68
N ILE A 137 3.82 13.55 3.39
CA ILE A 137 4.72 12.65 4.13
C ILE A 137 4.63 11.27 3.48
N THR A 138 5.78 10.67 3.23
CA THR A 138 5.85 9.29 2.75
C THR A 138 6.57 8.41 3.76
N ARG A 139 6.03 7.20 4.00
CA ARG A 139 6.66 6.21 4.87
C ARG A 139 6.60 4.85 4.20
N PRO A 140 7.65 4.01 4.37
CA PRO A 140 7.67 2.70 3.74
C PRO A 140 6.57 1.78 4.28
N ILE A 141 6.10 0.86 3.44
CA ILE A 141 5.25 -0.26 3.86
C ILE A 141 6.03 -1.55 3.62
N ILE A 142 6.01 -2.44 4.60
CA ILE A 142 6.66 -3.75 4.51
C ILE A 142 5.59 -4.83 4.74
N ILE A 143 5.39 -5.68 3.75
CA ILE A 143 4.55 -6.88 3.85
C ILE A 143 5.51 -8.08 3.91
N GLY A 144 5.52 -8.79 5.02
CA GLY A 144 6.38 -9.95 5.25
C GLY A 144 6.03 -11.14 4.36
N SER A 145 6.94 -12.09 4.26
CA SER A 145 6.73 -13.32 3.51
C SER A 145 5.54 -14.11 4.08
N ASP A 146 4.79 -14.80 3.20
CA ASP A 146 3.59 -15.57 3.55
C ASP A 146 2.45 -14.74 4.19
N ALA A 147 2.57 -13.43 4.24
CA ALA A 147 1.52 -12.56 4.74
C ALA A 147 0.36 -12.46 3.74
N TRP A 148 -0.84 -12.28 4.25
CA TRP A 148 -2.04 -12.15 3.44
C TRP A 148 -2.82 -10.88 3.78
N ILE A 149 -2.86 -9.95 2.85
CA ILE A 149 -3.71 -8.77 2.90
C ILE A 149 -5.01 -9.12 2.17
N CYS A 150 -6.09 -9.32 2.91
CA CYS A 150 -7.37 -9.72 2.34
C CYS A 150 -8.02 -8.58 1.54
N ALA A 151 -9.11 -8.94 0.86
CA ALA A 151 -9.85 -8.03 -0.01
C ALA A 151 -10.25 -6.72 0.68
N ARG A 152 -10.04 -5.59 -0.01
CA ARG A 152 -10.41 -4.24 0.45
C ARG A 152 -9.76 -3.80 1.76
N ALA A 153 -8.75 -4.51 2.24
CA ALA A 153 -8.02 -4.05 3.42
C ALA A 153 -7.16 -2.83 3.07
N PHE A 154 -7.08 -1.90 4.01
CA PHE A 154 -6.23 -0.71 3.93
C PHE A 154 -5.00 -0.90 4.83
N VAL A 155 -3.82 -0.65 4.29
CA VAL A 155 -2.56 -0.61 5.05
C VAL A 155 -1.97 0.78 4.94
N GLY A 156 -1.82 1.44 6.09
CA GLY A 156 -1.37 2.83 6.20
C GLY A 156 0.14 3.02 6.08
N PRO A 157 0.60 4.28 5.97
CA PRO A 157 2.01 4.63 5.83
C PRO A 157 2.84 4.23 7.05
N GLY A 158 4.00 3.63 6.81
CA GLY A 158 4.95 3.22 7.86
C GLY A 158 4.63 1.89 8.52
N VAL A 159 3.61 1.17 8.06
CA VAL A 159 3.16 -0.10 8.66
C VAL A 159 4.01 -1.27 8.17
N THR A 160 4.42 -2.11 9.11
CA THR A 160 5.03 -3.41 8.86
C THR A 160 4.03 -4.52 9.19
N ILE A 161 3.72 -5.36 8.22
CA ILE A 161 2.96 -6.60 8.40
C ILE A 161 3.95 -7.75 8.50
N GLY A 162 4.02 -8.40 9.65
CA GLY A 162 4.97 -9.48 9.91
C GLY A 162 4.74 -10.72 9.05
N ASN A 163 5.77 -11.56 8.96
CA ASN A 163 5.71 -12.81 8.20
C ASN A 163 4.51 -13.66 8.62
N GLY A 164 3.81 -14.23 7.66
CA GLY A 164 2.67 -15.10 7.93
C GLY A 164 1.46 -14.41 8.55
N ALA A 165 1.46 -13.09 8.76
CA ALA A 165 0.31 -12.39 9.31
C ALA A 165 -0.84 -12.32 8.30
N VAL A 166 -2.06 -12.18 8.78
CA VAL A 166 -3.27 -12.05 7.97
C VAL A 166 -4.00 -10.77 8.37
N VAL A 167 -4.24 -9.92 7.39
CA VAL A 167 -5.08 -8.73 7.53
C VAL A 167 -6.45 -9.06 6.96
N GLY A 168 -7.47 -9.10 7.81
CA GLY A 168 -8.84 -9.46 7.44
C GLY A 168 -9.44 -8.52 6.39
N ALA A 169 -10.45 -8.99 5.68
CA ALA A 169 -11.13 -8.19 4.65
C ALA A 169 -11.69 -6.89 5.25
N CYS A 170 -11.57 -5.79 4.50
CA CYS A 170 -12.02 -4.45 4.91
C CYS A 170 -11.36 -3.92 6.20
N ALA A 171 -10.30 -4.53 6.70
CA ALA A 171 -9.58 -4.03 7.87
C ALA A 171 -8.79 -2.76 7.55
N VAL A 172 -8.69 -1.85 8.52
CA VAL A 172 -7.89 -0.62 8.44
C VAL A 172 -6.70 -0.72 9.39
N VAL A 173 -5.51 -0.99 8.81
CA VAL A 173 -4.28 -1.21 9.56
C VAL A 173 -3.46 0.06 9.59
N THR A 174 -3.28 0.63 10.77
CA THR A 174 -2.51 1.87 11.01
C THR A 174 -1.33 1.66 11.97
N LYS A 175 -1.10 0.43 12.43
CA LYS A 175 -0.01 0.03 13.31
C LYS A 175 0.58 -1.29 12.83
N ASP A 176 1.81 -1.56 13.21
CA ASP A 176 2.49 -2.82 12.87
C ASP A 176 1.71 -4.04 13.35
N VAL A 177 1.77 -5.09 12.55
CA VAL A 177 1.17 -6.39 12.86
C VAL A 177 2.29 -7.39 13.07
N ALA A 178 2.34 -7.99 14.25
CA ALA A 178 3.35 -9.01 14.57
C ALA A 178 3.22 -10.25 13.67
N PRO A 179 4.32 -11.01 13.45
CA PRO A 179 4.29 -12.23 12.67
C PRO A 179 3.21 -13.22 13.18
N TRP A 180 2.59 -13.93 12.24
CA TRP A 180 1.60 -14.97 12.50
C TRP A 180 0.35 -14.51 13.26
N LYS A 181 0.06 -13.21 13.32
CA LYS A 181 -1.19 -12.69 13.86
C LYS A 181 -2.24 -12.53 12.77
N ILE A 182 -3.50 -12.73 13.15
CA ILE A 182 -4.67 -12.38 12.34
C ILE A 182 -5.28 -11.13 12.95
N VAL A 183 -5.38 -10.06 12.16
CA VAL A 183 -5.99 -8.79 12.55
C VAL A 183 -7.22 -8.50 11.70
N ALA A 184 -8.21 -7.83 12.27
CA ALA A 184 -9.41 -7.40 11.56
C ALA A 184 -10.03 -6.16 12.21
N GLY A 185 -10.92 -5.50 11.49
CA GLY A 185 -11.69 -4.34 11.98
C GLY A 185 -11.10 -2.99 11.57
N ASN A 186 -11.75 -1.92 12.02
CA ASN A 186 -11.35 -0.52 11.84
C ASN A 186 -11.49 0.24 13.18
N PRO A 187 -10.37 0.60 13.85
CA PRO A 187 -9.00 0.20 13.52
C PRO A 187 -8.78 -1.31 13.70
N ALA A 188 -7.84 -1.88 12.93
CA ALA A 188 -7.56 -3.30 13.00
C ALA A 188 -6.98 -3.70 14.36
N GLN A 189 -7.52 -4.79 14.93
CA GLN A 189 -7.10 -5.36 16.20
C GLN A 189 -6.74 -6.83 16.02
N VAL A 190 -5.88 -7.36 16.89
CA VAL A 190 -5.53 -8.78 16.88
C VAL A 190 -6.77 -9.60 17.27
N VAL A 191 -7.15 -10.54 16.40
CA VAL A 191 -8.27 -11.47 16.63
C VAL A 191 -7.77 -12.79 17.22
N LYS A 192 -6.70 -13.34 16.62
CA LYS A 192 -6.10 -14.62 17.03
C LYS A 192 -4.74 -14.84 16.38
N ASP A 193 -4.06 -15.91 16.79
CA ASP A 193 -2.89 -16.42 16.11
C ASP A 193 -3.27 -17.22 14.86
N ARG A 194 -2.48 -17.07 13.79
CA ARG A 194 -2.57 -17.92 12.61
C ARG A 194 -1.87 -19.26 12.90
N LYS A 195 -2.66 -20.30 13.08
CA LYS A 195 -2.14 -21.66 13.20
C LYS A 195 -2.01 -22.26 11.81
N MET A 196 -0.81 -22.71 11.44
CA MET A 196 -0.61 -23.49 10.21
C MET A 196 -0.72 -24.99 10.56
N PRO A 197 -1.43 -25.79 9.76
CA PRO A 197 -1.35 -27.22 9.89
C PRO A 197 0.08 -27.70 9.62
N PRO A 198 0.51 -28.83 10.19
CA PRO A 198 1.78 -29.44 9.79
C PRO A 198 1.78 -29.71 8.28
N LEU A 199 2.94 -29.53 7.66
CA LEU A 199 3.09 -29.86 6.25
C LEU A 199 2.66 -31.34 6.02
N PRO A 200 1.93 -31.63 4.92
CA PRO A 200 1.66 -33.01 4.58
C PRO A 200 2.99 -33.76 4.40
N PRO A 201 3.05 -35.05 4.77
CA PRO A 201 4.24 -35.84 4.54
C PRO A 201 4.62 -35.79 3.04
N PRO A 202 5.92 -35.84 2.70
CA PRO A 202 6.32 -35.89 1.32
C PRO A 202 5.65 -37.08 0.62
N PRO A 203 5.29 -36.96 -0.67
CA PRO A 203 4.73 -38.07 -1.41
C PRO A 203 5.69 -39.26 -1.32
N LEU A 204 5.16 -40.42 -1.01
CA LEU A 204 5.93 -41.67 -1.03
C LEU A 204 6.53 -41.83 -2.41
N SER A 205 7.84 -41.84 -2.50
CA SER A 205 8.63 -42.04 -3.70
C SER A 205 8.45 -43.46 -4.29
#